data_93801be7230651eabdc1d67c3defdab4
#
_entry.id   93801be7230651eabdc1d67c3defdab4
#
_cell.length_a   1.000
_cell.length_b   1.000
_cell.length_c   1.000
_cell.angle_alpha   90.00
_cell.angle_beta   90.00
_cell.angle_gamma   90.00
#
_symmetry.space_group_name_H-M   'P 1'
#
loop_
_entity.id
_entity.type
_entity.pdbx_description
1 polymer ?
#
loop_
_entity_poly.entity_id
_entity_poly.type
_entity_poly.pdbx_seq_one_letter_code
_entity_poly.pdbx_strand_id
1 'polypeptide(L)'
;MRKLLIILFVFVFSIAIGQQKRDERYWVGFYNLENLFDTKNDTLFRDDDRTPEGKYRWTSSRLETKLKNISEVVTRINVELKETEWLGLGVCEVENFELLKALTIRNGLLKNVGIIHFDSPDLRGIDVGFLYNQSLFRPTHFKKQKVPLLKHRAEIIYTRDLLIVSGIALESERIHFIITHWPSRSGGEKRSEWRRKTASYYTRKAIDSIASREPEAKIIVMGDFNDDPVSESILQLINPKTGNDSLINFSNKSYRKGIGSIAHRDKWHLFDQIIGTKSLIDQPGLQAQSFGVYTSRYLQTSRGRYRGYPFRTYAGLQYQGGYSDHFPVVLELIFKPTETMEYGLK
;
A
#
# COMPACT_ATOMS: atom_id res chain seq x y z
N MET A 1 -17.91 32.34 79.22
CA MET A 1 -17.55 32.66 77.79
C MET A 1 -17.21 31.39 77.10
N ARG A 2 -18.14 30.84 76.32
CA ARG A 2 -17.95 29.61 75.48
C ARG A 2 -17.51 30.05 74.08
N LYS A 3 -16.31 29.66 73.70
CA LYS A 3 -15.80 29.87 72.32
C LYS A 3 -16.40 28.80 71.42
N LEU A 4 -17.19 29.22 70.40
CA LEU A 4 -17.75 28.38 69.36
C LEU A 4 -16.69 28.21 68.32
N LEU A 5 -16.24 26.96 68.09
CA LEU A 5 -15.31 26.58 67.00
C LEU A 5 -16.11 26.22 65.80
N ILE A 6 -16.09 27.07 64.74
CA ILE A 6 -16.71 26.81 63.49
C ILE A 6 -15.70 26.04 62.61
N ILE A 7 -15.96 24.76 62.38
CA ILE A 7 -15.15 23.92 61.41
C ILE A 7 -15.76 24.11 60.03
N LEU A 8 -15.04 24.81 59.17
CA LEU A 8 -15.40 24.99 57.75
C LEU A 8 -14.98 23.74 56.98
N PHE A 9 -15.94 22.91 56.54
CA PHE A 9 -15.68 21.78 55.63
C PHE A 9 -15.60 22.33 54.22
N VAL A 10 -14.39 22.42 53.63
CA VAL A 10 -14.18 22.72 52.23
C VAL A 10 -14.32 21.40 51.43
N PHE A 11 -15.45 21.22 50.76
CA PHE A 11 -15.62 20.15 49.77
C PHE A 11 -14.83 20.53 48.52
N VAL A 12 -13.66 19.92 48.31
CA VAL A 12 -12.94 19.98 47.04
C VAL A 12 -13.64 19.02 46.09
N PHE A 13 -14.49 19.52 45.21
CA PHE A 13 -14.98 18.79 44.06
C PHE A 13 -13.83 18.65 43.03
N SER A 14 -13.14 17.53 43.05
CA SER A 14 -12.26 17.13 41.92
C SER A 14 -13.14 16.85 40.73
N ILE A 15 -13.28 17.83 39.84
CA ILE A 15 -13.82 17.60 38.51
C ILE A 15 -12.77 16.76 37.75
N ALA A 16 -12.97 15.46 37.72
CA ALA A 16 -12.27 14.61 36.80
C ALA A 16 -12.75 14.99 35.37
N ILE A 17 -12.05 15.93 34.74
CA ILE A 17 -12.18 16.17 33.33
C ILE A 17 -11.65 14.88 32.69
N GLY A 18 -12.56 13.98 32.34
CA GLY A 18 -12.24 12.83 31.51
C GLY A 18 -11.60 13.37 30.24
N GLN A 19 -10.29 13.29 30.15
CA GLN A 19 -9.57 13.53 28.90
C GLN A 19 -10.13 12.49 27.92
N GLN A 20 -11.00 12.93 27.01
CA GLN A 20 -11.51 12.10 25.93
C GLN A 20 -10.27 11.62 25.17
N LYS A 21 -9.92 10.34 25.33
CA LYS A 21 -8.76 9.74 24.70
C LYS A 21 -8.97 9.95 23.22
N ARG A 22 -8.14 10.78 22.58
CA ARG A 22 -8.21 10.99 21.14
C ARG A 22 -7.99 9.64 20.47
N ASP A 23 -8.87 9.29 19.55
CA ASP A 23 -8.73 8.09 18.73
C ASP A 23 -7.36 8.12 18.05
N GLU A 24 -6.55 7.11 18.31
CA GLU A 24 -5.24 6.98 17.67
C GLU A 24 -5.44 6.60 16.21
N ARG A 25 -4.87 7.41 15.32
CA ARG A 25 -5.05 7.27 13.88
C ARG A 25 -3.76 6.85 13.21
N TYR A 26 -3.91 5.96 12.25
CA TYR A 26 -2.81 5.38 11.48
C TYR A 26 -3.14 5.42 10.00
N TRP A 27 -2.13 5.22 9.15
CA TRP A 27 -2.37 5.00 7.75
C TRP A 27 -1.50 3.88 7.19
N VAL A 28 -2.06 3.17 6.21
CA VAL A 28 -1.33 2.28 5.30
C VAL A 28 -1.53 2.76 3.88
N GLY A 29 -0.59 2.51 2.99
CA GLY A 29 -0.70 2.96 1.62
C GLY A 29 -0.07 2.01 0.63
N PHE A 30 -0.29 2.33 -0.66
CA PHE A 30 0.38 1.65 -1.77
C PHE A 30 0.84 2.66 -2.81
N TYR A 31 2.02 2.44 -3.38
CA TYR A 31 2.57 3.30 -4.42
C TYR A 31 3.34 2.51 -5.48
N ASN A 32 2.90 2.57 -6.73
CA ASN A 32 3.68 2.11 -7.87
C ASN A 32 4.81 3.12 -8.13
N LEU A 33 6.06 2.68 -8.10
CA LEU A 33 7.25 3.53 -8.20
C LEU A 33 7.66 3.85 -9.64
N GLU A 34 6.91 3.37 -10.63
CA GLU A 34 7.22 3.53 -12.06
C GLU A 34 8.65 3.15 -12.41
N ASN A 35 8.94 1.85 -12.50
CA ASN A 35 10.22 1.31 -12.99
C ASN A 35 11.45 1.89 -12.25
N LEU A 36 11.49 1.73 -10.93
CA LEU A 36 12.65 2.11 -10.11
C LEU A 36 13.74 1.05 -10.27
N PHE A 37 14.64 1.26 -11.22
CA PHE A 37 15.82 0.45 -11.50
C PHE A 37 17.08 1.11 -10.94
N ASP A 38 18.11 0.31 -10.66
CA ASP A 38 19.46 0.83 -10.52
C ASP A 38 20.06 1.16 -11.90
N THR A 39 21.35 1.37 -12.01
CA THR A 39 22.00 1.74 -13.29
C THR A 39 22.88 0.64 -13.84
N LYS A 40 22.79 -0.57 -13.28
CA LYS A 40 23.57 -1.72 -13.70
C LYS A 40 22.69 -2.66 -14.50
N ASN A 41 23.27 -3.31 -15.49
CA ASN A 41 22.57 -4.34 -16.24
C ASN A 41 22.62 -5.67 -15.49
N ASP A 42 21.46 -6.26 -15.16
CA ASP A 42 21.36 -7.64 -14.68
C ASP A 42 21.12 -8.58 -15.86
N THR A 43 22.10 -9.38 -16.19
CA THR A 43 22.05 -10.30 -17.34
C THR A 43 20.98 -11.40 -17.21
N LEU A 44 20.35 -11.55 -16.05
CA LEU A 44 19.26 -12.51 -15.81
C LEU A 44 17.89 -11.93 -16.19
N PHE A 45 17.77 -10.60 -16.29
CA PHE A 45 16.53 -9.89 -16.56
C PHE A 45 16.60 -9.07 -17.86
N ARG A 46 15.49 -8.47 -18.25
CA ARG A 46 15.38 -7.58 -19.41
C ARG A 46 15.33 -6.14 -18.98
N ASP A 47 16.39 -5.69 -18.36
CA ASP A 47 16.57 -4.33 -17.83
C ASP A 47 17.56 -3.49 -18.66
N ASP A 48 18.15 -4.05 -19.73
CA ASP A 48 19.11 -3.40 -20.63
C ASP A 48 18.68 -1.99 -21.05
N ASP A 49 17.39 -1.79 -21.25
CA ASP A 49 16.79 -0.49 -21.59
C ASP A 49 16.95 0.55 -20.47
N ARG A 50 17.21 0.12 -19.22
CA ARG A 50 17.28 0.94 -17.99
C ARG A 50 18.69 1.18 -17.48
N THR A 51 19.68 1.10 -18.37
CA THR A 51 21.07 1.43 -18.10
C THR A 51 21.45 2.80 -18.67
N PRO A 52 22.62 3.37 -18.31
CA PRO A 52 23.11 4.62 -18.91
C PRO A 52 23.26 4.57 -20.44
N GLU A 53 23.62 3.42 -20.97
CA GLU A 53 23.78 3.14 -22.41
C GLU A 53 22.47 2.68 -23.06
N GLY A 54 21.52 2.25 -22.24
CA GLY A 54 20.24 1.72 -22.67
C GLY A 54 19.34 2.80 -23.27
N LYS A 55 18.22 2.34 -23.84
CA LYS A 55 17.24 3.16 -24.55
C LYS A 55 16.72 4.36 -23.77
N TYR A 56 16.53 4.20 -22.46
CA TYR A 56 16.08 5.28 -21.57
C TYR A 56 17.22 6.14 -21.05
N ARG A 57 18.49 5.78 -21.33
CA ARG A 57 19.68 6.48 -20.81
C ARG A 57 19.57 6.72 -19.31
N TRP A 58 19.31 5.65 -18.56
CA TRP A 58 19.04 5.70 -17.13
C TRP A 58 20.32 5.89 -16.33
N THR A 59 20.72 7.15 -16.14
CA THR A 59 21.96 7.54 -15.46
C THR A 59 21.79 7.63 -13.95
N SER A 60 22.90 7.59 -13.21
CA SER A 60 22.91 7.78 -11.75
C SER A 60 22.26 9.12 -11.33
N SER A 61 22.41 10.20 -12.10
CA SER A 61 21.75 11.47 -11.81
C SER A 61 20.23 11.40 -11.93
N ARG A 62 19.71 10.61 -12.91
CA ARG A 62 18.25 10.37 -13.05
C ARG A 62 17.72 9.49 -11.93
N LEU A 63 18.47 8.45 -11.55
CA LEU A 63 18.16 7.61 -10.40
C LEU A 63 18.10 8.46 -9.11
N GLU A 64 19.11 9.31 -8.86
CA GLU A 64 19.13 10.20 -7.71
C GLU A 64 17.90 11.12 -7.66
N THR A 65 17.53 11.71 -8.80
CA THR A 65 16.33 12.54 -8.91
C THR A 65 15.07 11.72 -8.59
N LYS A 66 14.97 10.52 -9.12
CA LYS A 66 13.84 9.61 -8.88
C LYS A 66 13.70 9.23 -7.41
N LEU A 67 14.80 8.80 -6.78
CA LEU A 67 14.85 8.45 -5.37
C LEU A 67 14.44 9.63 -4.49
N LYS A 68 14.94 10.83 -4.77
CA LYS A 68 14.57 12.06 -4.06
C LYS A 68 13.07 12.33 -4.20
N ASN A 69 12.56 12.27 -5.42
CA ASN A 69 11.16 12.53 -5.71
C ASN A 69 10.22 11.55 -4.98
N ILE A 70 10.49 10.24 -5.07
CA ILE A 70 9.69 9.22 -4.37
C ILE A 70 9.74 9.42 -2.85
N SER A 71 10.93 9.66 -2.29
CA SER A 71 11.08 9.92 -0.86
C SER A 71 10.31 11.18 -0.43
N GLU A 72 10.31 12.23 -1.24
CA GLU A 72 9.50 13.44 -0.99
C GLU A 72 8.00 13.13 -0.94
N VAL A 73 7.49 12.29 -1.85
CA VAL A 73 6.08 11.90 -1.87
C VAL A 73 5.67 11.23 -0.56
N VAL A 74 6.41 10.21 -0.12
CA VAL A 74 6.10 9.47 1.10
C VAL A 74 6.16 10.38 2.33
N THR A 75 7.16 11.27 2.38
CA THR A 75 7.32 12.28 3.41
C THR A 75 6.12 13.21 3.49
N ARG A 76 5.69 13.74 2.33
CA ARG A 76 4.56 14.68 2.28
C ARG A 76 3.24 14.03 2.64
N ILE A 77 3.00 12.79 2.23
CA ILE A 77 1.82 12.02 2.68
C ILE A 77 1.78 12.00 4.20
N ASN A 78 2.89 11.63 4.85
CA ASN A 78 2.97 11.55 6.32
C ASN A 78 2.76 12.90 7.01
N VAL A 79 3.19 14.01 6.39
CA VAL A 79 3.00 15.36 6.94
C VAL A 79 1.58 15.89 6.70
N GLU A 80 1.00 15.61 5.52
CA GLU A 80 -0.32 16.13 5.11
C GLU A 80 -1.48 15.37 5.78
N LEU A 81 -1.29 14.08 6.10
CA LEU A 81 -2.20 13.29 6.93
C LEU A 81 -1.97 13.61 8.41
N LYS A 82 -2.28 14.84 8.80
CA LYS A 82 -2.10 15.32 10.16
C LYS A 82 -2.77 14.42 11.18
N GLU A 83 -2.15 14.28 12.35
CA GLU A 83 -2.65 13.48 13.48
C GLU A 83 -2.78 11.97 13.15
N THR A 84 -2.08 11.49 12.12
CA THR A 84 -1.96 10.06 11.81
C THR A 84 -0.50 9.63 11.79
N GLU A 85 -0.24 8.39 12.19
CA GLU A 85 1.08 7.78 12.07
C GLU A 85 1.09 6.74 10.96
N TRP A 86 2.18 6.68 10.20
CA TRP A 86 2.29 5.67 9.16
C TRP A 86 2.59 4.29 9.75
N LEU A 87 1.82 3.29 9.32
CA LEU A 87 2.00 1.90 9.74
C LEU A 87 2.76 1.09 8.71
N GLY A 88 2.44 1.28 7.43
CA GLY A 88 3.09 0.56 6.35
C GLY A 88 2.76 1.07 4.95
N LEU A 89 3.66 0.82 4.00
CA LEU A 89 3.56 1.19 2.60
C LEU A 89 3.96 0.02 1.72
N GLY A 90 3.01 -0.51 0.96
CA GLY A 90 3.29 -1.41 -0.14
C GLY A 90 3.83 -0.63 -1.34
N VAL A 91 4.78 -1.20 -2.03
CA VAL A 91 5.34 -0.61 -3.26
C VAL A 91 5.48 -1.68 -4.34
N CYS A 92 5.51 -1.25 -5.58
CA CYS A 92 5.86 -2.11 -6.71
C CYS A 92 6.69 -1.37 -7.76
N GLU A 93 7.13 -2.12 -8.77
CA GLU A 93 8.04 -1.66 -9.81
C GLU A 93 9.38 -1.17 -9.25
N VAL A 94 9.92 -1.90 -8.31
CA VAL A 94 11.27 -1.75 -7.78
C VAL A 94 12.10 -2.97 -8.16
N GLU A 95 13.33 -2.75 -8.55
CA GLU A 95 14.21 -3.82 -9.02
C GLU A 95 14.79 -4.64 -7.85
N ASN A 96 15.25 -3.98 -6.77
CA ASN A 96 15.99 -4.67 -5.73
C ASN A 96 15.86 -4.01 -4.33
N PHE A 97 16.33 -4.73 -3.32
CA PHE A 97 16.33 -4.30 -1.93
C PHE A 97 17.14 -3.02 -1.68
N GLU A 98 18.30 -2.86 -2.36
CA GLU A 98 19.17 -1.70 -2.12
C GLU A 98 18.54 -0.39 -2.57
N LEU A 99 17.68 -0.41 -3.59
CA LEU A 99 16.89 0.74 -3.99
C LEU A 99 15.84 1.12 -2.95
N LEU A 100 15.16 0.14 -2.34
CA LEU A 100 14.25 0.41 -1.22
C LEU A 100 14.98 0.99 -0.02
N LYS A 101 16.13 0.45 0.31
CA LYS A 101 17.00 0.99 1.36
C LYS A 101 17.46 2.41 1.06
N ALA A 102 17.84 2.70 -0.20
CA ALA A 102 18.20 4.05 -0.62
C ALA A 102 17.04 5.06 -0.46
N LEU A 103 15.79 4.64 -0.67
CA LEU A 103 14.61 5.48 -0.41
C LEU A 103 14.47 5.85 1.07
N THR A 104 14.74 4.92 1.98
CA THR A 104 14.51 5.14 3.42
C THR A 104 15.57 6.04 4.07
N ILE A 105 16.77 6.10 3.53
CA ILE A 105 17.90 6.87 4.10
C ILE A 105 17.78 8.37 3.80
N ARG A 106 17.15 8.75 2.66
CA ARG A 106 17.31 10.09 2.07
C ARG A 106 16.58 11.24 2.76
N ASN A 107 15.48 11.01 3.43
CA ASN A 107 14.64 12.12 3.92
C ASN A 107 14.49 12.24 5.43
N GLY A 108 15.08 11.36 6.22
CA GLY A 108 15.11 11.51 7.69
C GLY A 108 13.76 11.61 8.41
N LEU A 109 12.65 11.74 7.69
CA LEU A 109 11.31 11.89 8.22
C LEU A 109 10.61 10.55 8.47
N LEU A 110 10.92 9.52 7.71
CA LEU A 110 10.54 8.16 8.03
C LEU A 110 11.65 7.55 8.90
N LYS A 111 11.50 7.66 10.20
CA LYS A 111 12.40 7.00 11.16
C LYS A 111 11.97 5.55 11.35
N ASN A 112 12.94 4.70 11.71
CA ASN A 112 12.68 3.30 12.06
C ASN A 112 11.95 2.51 10.96
N VAL A 113 12.40 2.63 9.71
CA VAL A 113 11.81 1.91 8.58
C VAL A 113 12.37 0.50 8.51
N GLY A 114 11.47 -0.49 8.57
CA GLY A 114 11.77 -1.86 8.18
C GLY A 114 11.41 -2.09 6.71
N ILE A 115 12.12 -3.01 6.07
CA ILE A 115 11.95 -3.34 4.66
C ILE A 115 11.78 -4.86 4.54
N ILE A 116 10.74 -5.29 3.81
CA ILE A 116 10.58 -6.69 3.41
C ILE A 116 10.47 -6.71 1.89
N HIS A 117 11.36 -7.45 1.25
CA HIS A 117 11.46 -7.58 -0.20
C HIS A 117 11.95 -8.98 -0.55
N PHE A 118 11.52 -9.49 -1.70
CA PHE A 118 12.01 -10.71 -2.32
C PHE A 118 12.05 -10.53 -3.82
N ASP A 119 13.10 -10.98 -4.45
CA ASP A 119 13.19 -11.05 -5.91
C ASP A 119 12.12 -12.01 -6.43
N SER A 120 11.40 -11.60 -7.46
CA SER A 120 10.40 -12.40 -8.16
C SER A 120 10.92 -12.84 -9.54
N PRO A 121 10.32 -13.86 -10.14
CA PRO A 121 10.75 -14.34 -11.45
C PRO A 121 10.15 -13.55 -12.63
N ASP A 122 9.80 -12.28 -12.44
CA ASP A 122 9.35 -11.41 -13.55
C ASP A 122 10.52 -11.11 -14.48
N LEU A 123 10.31 -11.28 -15.79
CA LEU A 123 11.37 -11.10 -16.79
C LEU A 123 11.95 -9.68 -16.87
N ARG A 124 11.25 -8.68 -16.34
CA ARG A 124 11.73 -7.30 -16.30
C ARG A 124 12.62 -7.00 -15.09
N GLY A 125 12.71 -7.95 -14.14
CA GLY A 125 13.44 -7.73 -12.89
C GLY A 125 12.78 -6.68 -11.99
N ILE A 126 11.45 -6.67 -11.91
CA ILE A 126 10.72 -5.77 -11.01
C ILE A 126 9.89 -6.54 -10.00
N ASP A 127 9.82 -6.03 -8.80
CA ASP A 127 9.24 -6.68 -7.65
C ASP A 127 8.20 -5.85 -6.93
N VAL A 128 7.65 -6.44 -5.87
CA VAL A 128 6.89 -5.76 -4.84
C VAL A 128 7.70 -5.70 -3.55
N GLY A 129 7.49 -4.67 -2.75
CA GLY A 129 8.12 -4.50 -1.46
C GLY A 129 7.16 -3.98 -0.41
N PHE A 130 7.52 -4.11 0.85
CA PHE A 130 6.77 -3.55 1.97
C PHE A 130 7.71 -2.79 2.90
N LEU A 131 7.45 -1.50 3.05
CA LEU A 131 8.08 -0.62 4.02
C LEU A 131 7.15 -0.52 5.23
N TYR A 132 7.68 -0.58 6.45
CA TYR A 132 6.86 -0.51 7.66
C TYR A 132 7.55 0.26 8.78
N ASN A 133 6.76 0.86 9.64
CA ASN A 133 7.24 1.53 10.85
C ASN A 133 7.55 0.50 11.93
N GLN A 134 8.83 0.27 12.21
CA GLN A 134 9.30 -0.70 13.20
C GLN A 134 8.84 -0.39 14.63
N SER A 135 8.48 0.86 14.91
CA SER A 135 7.92 1.25 16.21
C SER A 135 6.46 0.85 16.38
N LEU A 136 5.74 0.63 15.27
CA LEU A 136 4.31 0.35 15.28
C LEU A 136 3.95 -1.04 14.76
N PHE A 137 4.84 -1.67 14.00
CA PHE A 137 4.61 -2.98 13.42
C PHE A 137 5.83 -3.88 13.53
N ARG A 138 5.63 -5.06 14.09
CA ARG A 138 6.64 -6.10 14.23
C ARG A 138 6.24 -7.32 13.38
N PRO A 139 6.90 -7.55 12.24
CA PRO A 139 6.67 -8.76 11.45
C PRO A 139 6.97 -10.03 12.27
N THR A 140 6.09 -11.02 12.19
CA THR A 140 6.27 -12.34 12.83
C THR A 140 6.50 -13.44 11.81
N HIS A 141 5.95 -13.27 10.60
CA HIS A 141 6.14 -14.18 9.48
C HIS A 141 5.97 -13.43 8.17
N PHE A 142 6.85 -13.72 7.21
CA PHE A 142 6.72 -13.18 5.86
C PHE A 142 7.24 -14.18 4.84
N LYS A 143 6.60 -14.19 3.67
CA LYS A 143 6.94 -15.08 2.56
C LYS A 143 6.52 -14.49 1.23
N LYS A 144 7.12 -14.99 0.14
CA LYS A 144 6.61 -14.80 -1.21
C LYS A 144 5.75 -15.98 -1.66
N GLN A 145 4.78 -15.72 -2.53
CA GLN A 145 3.96 -16.74 -3.16
C GLN A 145 3.97 -16.54 -4.67
N LYS A 146 4.41 -17.55 -5.41
CA LYS A 146 4.46 -17.53 -6.87
C LYS A 146 3.08 -17.44 -7.48
N VAL A 147 2.99 -16.72 -8.61
CA VAL A 147 1.80 -16.60 -9.45
C VAL A 147 2.11 -17.20 -10.83
N PRO A 148 2.01 -18.52 -10.99
CA PRO A 148 2.28 -19.17 -12.28
C PRO A 148 1.15 -18.89 -13.29
N LEU A 149 1.49 -18.34 -14.44
CA LEU A 149 0.57 -18.10 -15.53
C LEU A 149 0.69 -19.24 -16.57
N LEU A 150 -0.33 -20.08 -16.65
CA LEU A 150 -0.34 -21.21 -17.61
C LEU A 150 -0.73 -20.71 -18.99
N LYS A 151 0.18 -20.83 -19.95
CA LYS A 151 -0.09 -20.67 -21.38
C LYS A 151 -0.58 -21.96 -22.02
N HIS A 152 -1.06 -21.85 -23.26
CA HIS A 152 -1.28 -23.02 -24.12
C HIS A 152 -0.03 -23.91 -24.17
N ARG A 153 -0.22 -25.25 -24.15
CA ARG A 153 0.84 -26.28 -24.13
C ARG A 153 1.61 -26.40 -22.79
N ALA A 154 0.97 -26.05 -21.66
CA ALA A 154 1.54 -26.16 -20.29
C ALA A 154 2.83 -25.37 -20.05
N GLU A 155 3.16 -24.40 -20.91
CA GLU A 155 4.25 -23.43 -20.64
C GLU A 155 3.84 -22.53 -19.47
N ILE A 156 4.66 -22.50 -18.42
CA ILE A 156 4.45 -21.62 -17.25
C ILE A 156 5.25 -20.34 -17.47
N ILE A 157 4.56 -19.20 -17.42
CA ILE A 157 5.19 -17.89 -17.31
C ILE A 157 5.00 -17.40 -15.88
N TYR A 158 6.07 -16.97 -15.26
CA TYR A 158 6.00 -16.31 -13.98
C TYR A 158 5.87 -14.79 -14.15
N THR A 159 5.21 -14.17 -13.20
CA THR A 159 5.10 -12.73 -13.03
C THR A 159 5.60 -12.38 -11.62
N ARG A 160 5.36 -11.15 -11.17
CA ARG A 160 5.68 -10.75 -9.78
C ARG A 160 5.01 -11.68 -8.80
N ASP A 161 5.75 -12.09 -7.79
CA ASP A 161 5.23 -12.86 -6.68
C ASP A 161 4.35 -11.99 -5.78
N LEU A 162 3.43 -12.60 -5.04
CA LEU A 162 2.76 -11.92 -3.93
C LEU A 162 3.71 -11.86 -2.75
N LEU A 163 3.79 -10.73 -2.07
CA LEU A 163 4.46 -10.60 -0.79
C LEU A 163 3.41 -10.68 0.32
N ILE A 164 3.54 -11.66 1.20
CA ILE A 164 2.63 -11.91 2.32
C ILE A 164 3.40 -11.62 3.60
N VAL A 165 2.90 -10.70 4.42
CA VAL A 165 3.50 -10.30 5.69
C VAL A 165 2.46 -10.40 6.79
N SER A 166 2.76 -11.14 7.84
CA SER A 166 1.95 -11.25 9.06
C SER A 166 2.73 -10.65 10.22
N GLY A 167 2.07 -9.94 11.10
CA GLY A 167 2.74 -9.31 12.24
C GLY A 167 1.80 -8.80 13.30
N ILE A 168 2.39 -8.17 14.29
CA ILE A 168 1.68 -7.51 15.39
C ILE A 168 1.86 -6.00 15.22
N ALA A 169 0.76 -5.29 15.07
CA ALA A 169 0.71 -3.85 15.10
C ALA A 169 0.31 -3.37 16.50
N LEU A 170 0.79 -2.18 16.90
CA LEU A 170 0.40 -1.52 18.15
C LEU A 170 0.48 -2.47 19.36
N GLU A 171 1.56 -3.27 19.41
CA GLU A 171 1.88 -4.25 20.46
C GLU A 171 0.92 -5.45 20.58
N SER A 172 -0.35 -5.32 20.20
CA SER A 172 -1.37 -6.35 20.42
C SER A 172 -2.18 -6.75 19.19
N GLU A 173 -2.26 -5.91 18.15
CA GLU A 173 -3.13 -6.13 17.00
C GLU A 173 -2.48 -7.02 15.94
N ARG A 174 -3.00 -8.23 15.76
CA ARG A 174 -2.56 -9.09 14.66
C ARG A 174 -3.15 -8.61 13.35
N ILE A 175 -2.28 -8.37 12.37
CA ILE A 175 -2.67 -7.92 11.04
C ILE A 175 -1.81 -8.58 9.96
N HIS A 176 -2.40 -8.77 8.79
CA HIS A 176 -1.74 -9.38 7.64
C HIS A 176 -1.80 -8.41 6.45
N PHE A 177 -0.69 -8.29 5.76
CA PHE A 177 -0.57 -7.52 4.53
C PHE A 177 -0.26 -8.46 3.36
N ILE A 178 -0.94 -8.26 2.24
CA ILE A 178 -0.63 -8.92 0.97
C ILE A 178 -0.37 -7.81 -0.05
N ILE A 179 0.88 -7.70 -0.49
CA ILE A 179 1.30 -6.73 -1.48
C ILE A 179 1.38 -7.43 -2.84
N THR A 180 0.77 -6.83 -3.86
CA THR A 180 0.66 -7.44 -5.18
C THR A 180 0.88 -6.44 -6.30
N HIS A 181 1.37 -6.93 -7.45
CA HIS A 181 1.36 -6.22 -8.71
C HIS A 181 0.93 -7.19 -9.81
N TRP A 182 -0.33 -7.10 -10.20
CA TRP A 182 -0.91 -8.03 -11.19
C TRP A 182 -0.41 -7.76 -12.60
N PRO A 183 -0.53 -8.76 -13.51
CA PRO A 183 -0.14 -8.60 -14.90
C PRO A 183 -0.87 -7.45 -15.60
N SER A 184 -0.11 -6.63 -16.31
CA SER A 184 -0.64 -5.45 -17.02
C SER A 184 -1.62 -5.82 -18.13
N ARG A 185 -2.36 -4.82 -18.62
CA ARG A 185 -3.24 -4.92 -19.78
C ARG A 185 -2.48 -4.99 -21.13
N SER A 186 -1.19 -5.29 -21.10
CA SER A 186 -0.34 -5.39 -22.30
C SER A 186 -0.90 -6.38 -23.31
N GLY A 187 -0.96 -5.95 -24.55
CA GLY A 187 -1.59 -6.71 -25.64
C GLY A 187 -3.11 -6.58 -25.71
N GLY A 188 -3.72 -5.75 -24.86
CA GLY A 188 -5.16 -5.47 -24.80
C GLY A 188 -5.84 -6.04 -23.55
N GLU A 189 -6.81 -5.30 -23.03
CA GLU A 189 -7.50 -5.59 -21.78
C GLU A 189 -8.12 -7.00 -21.76
N LYS A 190 -8.99 -7.31 -22.73
CA LYS A 190 -9.66 -8.63 -22.85
C LYS A 190 -8.67 -9.77 -23.11
N ARG A 191 -7.65 -9.52 -23.94
CA ARG A 191 -6.66 -10.56 -24.29
C ARG A 191 -5.78 -10.96 -23.11
N SER A 192 -5.50 -10.02 -22.21
CA SER A 192 -4.67 -10.24 -21.02
C SER A 192 -5.48 -10.55 -19.75
N GLU A 193 -6.81 -10.48 -19.78
CA GLU A 193 -7.69 -10.63 -18.62
C GLU A 193 -7.46 -11.94 -17.84
N TRP A 194 -7.27 -13.06 -18.57
CA TRP A 194 -7.00 -14.36 -17.96
C TRP A 194 -5.79 -14.34 -17.00
N ARG A 195 -4.77 -13.52 -17.27
CA ARG A 195 -3.58 -13.39 -16.43
C ARG A 195 -3.95 -12.75 -15.09
N ARG A 196 -4.79 -11.71 -15.12
CA ARG A 196 -5.26 -11.04 -13.90
C ARG A 196 -6.25 -11.90 -13.11
N LYS A 197 -7.11 -12.66 -13.81
CA LYS A 197 -7.97 -13.68 -13.17
C LYS A 197 -7.14 -14.77 -12.48
N THR A 198 -6.03 -15.17 -13.07
CA THR A 198 -5.09 -16.10 -12.42
C THR A 198 -4.44 -15.46 -11.20
N ALA A 199 -3.97 -14.22 -11.29
CA ALA A 199 -3.41 -13.51 -10.14
C ALA A 199 -4.44 -13.33 -9.03
N SER A 200 -5.69 -13.01 -9.37
CA SER A 200 -6.84 -12.97 -8.45
C SER A 200 -7.03 -14.29 -7.70
N TYR A 201 -7.00 -15.40 -8.40
CA TYR A 201 -7.10 -16.74 -7.80
C TYR A 201 -6.00 -16.99 -6.76
N TYR A 202 -4.73 -16.69 -7.10
CA TYR A 202 -3.62 -16.89 -6.16
C TYR A 202 -3.66 -15.92 -4.99
N THR A 203 -4.10 -14.69 -5.21
CA THR A 203 -4.32 -13.70 -4.13
C THR A 203 -5.42 -14.20 -3.19
N ARG A 204 -6.53 -14.69 -3.74
CA ARG A 204 -7.61 -15.28 -2.94
C ARG A 204 -7.14 -16.49 -2.14
N LYS A 205 -6.38 -17.39 -2.74
CA LYS A 205 -5.79 -18.55 -2.06
C LYS A 205 -4.89 -18.16 -0.89
N ALA A 206 -4.15 -17.06 -1.01
CA ALA A 206 -3.34 -16.53 0.09
C ALA A 206 -4.23 -16.05 1.26
N ILE A 207 -5.30 -15.31 0.95
CA ILE A 207 -6.29 -14.85 1.93
C ILE A 207 -6.94 -16.04 2.63
N ASP A 208 -7.47 -17.00 1.87
CA ASP A 208 -8.15 -18.17 2.41
C ASP A 208 -7.23 -19.02 3.30
N SER A 209 -5.94 -19.12 2.95
CA SER A 209 -4.94 -19.80 3.79
C SER A 209 -4.69 -19.10 5.12
N ILE A 210 -4.87 -17.78 5.21
CA ILE A 210 -4.80 -17.06 6.49
C ILE A 210 -6.12 -17.24 7.24
N ALA A 211 -7.25 -16.97 6.60
CA ALA A 211 -8.58 -17.02 7.19
C ALA A 211 -8.96 -18.44 7.72
N SER A 212 -8.46 -19.51 7.09
CA SER A 212 -8.69 -20.87 7.59
C SER A 212 -8.05 -21.15 8.95
N ARG A 213 -7.03 -20.39 9.35
CA ARG A 213 -6.35 -20.50 10.65
C ARG A 213 -6.80 -19.41 11.63
N GLU A 214 -7.21 -18.27 11.10
CA GLU A 214 -7.62 -17.09 11.83
C GLU A 214 -8.92 -16.54 11.18
N PRO A 215 -10.11 -17.06 11.53
CA PRO A 215 -11.37 -16.68 10.87
C PRO A 215 -11.65 -15.16 10.91
N GLU A 216 -11.28 -14.51 12.01
CA GLU A 216 -11.44 -13.06 12.21
C GLU A 216 -10.18 -12.26 11.80
N ALA A 217 -9.30 -12.84 10.96
CA ALA A 217 -8.07 -12.18 10.56
C ALA A 217 -8.33 -10.82 9.91
N LYS A 218 -7.60 -9.81 10.34
CA LYS A 218 -7.52 -8.52 9.67
C LYS A 218 -6.49 -8.61 8.55
N ILE A 219 -6.97 -8.68 7.32
CA ILE A 219 -6.13 -8.82 6.13
C ILE A 219 -6.32 -7.60 5.25
N ILE A 220 -5.23 -6.94 4.90
CA ILE A 220 -5.18 -5.84 3.94
C ILE A 220 -4.42 -6.32 2.70
N VAL A 221 -5.09 -6.34 1.57
CA VAL A 221 -4.49 -6.56 0.24
C VAL A 221 -4.34 -5.22 -0.44
N MET A 222 -3.14 -4.86 -0.82
CA MET A 222 -2.85 -3.62 -1.50
C MET A 222 -1.97 -3.86 -2.73
N GLY A 223 -2.19 -3.10 -3.79
CA GLY A 223 -1.39 -3.31 -5.00
C GLY A 223 -1.87 -2.52 -6.21
N ASP A 224 -1.04 -2.60 -7.26
CA ASP A 224 -1.46 -2.30 -8.62
C ASP A 224 -2.09 -3.57 -9.23
N PHE A 225 -3.41 -3.59 -9.28
CA PHE A 225 -4.16 -4.71 -9.81
C PHE A 225 -4.27 -4.68 -11.35
N ASN A 226 -3.82 -3.62 -11.99
CA ASN A 226 -3.95 -3.40 -13.43
C ASN A 226 -5.40 -3.58 -13.97
N ASP A 227 -6.38 -3.53 -13.07
CA ASP A 227 -7.82 -3.61 -13.35
C ASP A 227 -8.58 -2.66 -12.41
N ASP A 228 -9.71 -2.14 -12.92
CA ASP A 228 -10.58 -1.25 -12.14
C ASP A 228 -11.41 -2.04 -11.10
N PRO A 229 -11.91 -1.42 -10.04
CA PRO A 229 -12.72 -2.08 -9.00
C PRO A 229 -13.92 -2.88 -9.49
N VAL A 230 -14.42 -2.61 -10.67
CA VAL A 230 -15.57 -3.29 -11.30
C VAL A 230 -15.17 -4.39 -12.28
N SER A 231 -13.87 -4.61 -12.49
CA SER A 231 -13.38 -5.63 -13.42
C SER A 231 -13.62 -7.04 -12.85
N GLU A 232 -13.88 -8.00 -13.75
CA GLU A 232 -14.16 -9.40 -13.39
C GLU A 232 -13.11 -10.04 -12.46
N SER A 233 -11.83 -9.73 -12.67
CA SER A 233 -10.74 -10.23 -11.82
C SER A 233 -10.84 -9.73 -10.37
N ILE A 234 -11.25 -8.46 -10.19
CA ILE A 234 -11.48 -7.87 -8.85
C ILE A 234 -12.75 -8.44 -8.23
N LEU A 235 -13.83 -8.56 -9.00
CA LEU A 235 -15.08 -9.15 -8.51
C LEU A 235 -14.89 -10.62 -8.10
N GLN A 236 -14.07 -11.39 -8.84
CA GLN A 236 -13.69 -12.75 -8.47
C GLN A 236 -12.91 -12.81 -7.14
N LEU A 237 -12.02 -11.83 -6.88
CA LEU A 237 -11.29 -11.75 -5.62
C LEU A 237 -12.23 -11.44 -4.45
N ILE A 238 -13.13 -10.48 -4.64
CA ILE A 238 -14.00 -9.95 -3.57
C ILE A 238 -15.13 -10.93 -3.23
N ASN A 239 -15.79 -11.49 -4.25
CA ASN A 239 -16.97 -12.33 -4.12
C ASN A 239 -16.71 -13.72 -4.69
N PRO A 240 -16.01 -14.60 -3.99
CA PRO A 240 -15.78 -15.95 -4.48
C PRO A 240 -17.10 -16.71 -4.61
N LYS A 241 -17.20 -17.54 -5.66
CA LYS A 241 -18.42 -18.34 -5.92
C LYS A 241 -18.68 -19.42 -4.87
N THR A 242 -17.73 -19.76 -4.05
CA THR A 242 -17.79 -20.80 -3.03
C THR A 242 -17.30 -20.28 -1.68
N GLY A 243 -18.20 -20.29 -0.72
CA GLY A 243 -18.03 -20.54 0.72
C GLY A 243 -17.27 -19.55 1.60
N ASN A 244 -16.50 -18.63 1.09
CA ASN A 244 -15.70 -17.75 1.92
C ASN A 244 -16.24 -16.32 1.92
N ASP A 245 -16.05 -15.63 3.04
CA ASP A 245 -16.55 -14.29 3.25
C ASP A 245 -16.10 -13.31 2.15
N SER A 246 -17.04 -12.47 1.73
CA SER A 246 -16.75 -11.38 0.79
C SER A 246 -15.78 -10.37 1.41
N LEU A 247 -14.88 -9.86 0.58
CA LEU A 247 -13.96 -8.80 0.97
C LEU A 247 -14.59 -7.42 0.68
N ILE A 248 -14.03 -6.40 1.31
CA ILE A 248 -14.42 -5.01 1.10
C ILE A 248 -13.35 -4.34 0.24
N ASN A 249 -13.74 -3.78 -0.91
CA ASN A 249 -12.87 -2.91 -1.67
C ASN A 249 -13.07 -1.46 -1.24
N PHE A 250 -12.16 -0.94 -0.45
CA PHE A 250 -12.21 0.43 0.07
C PHE A 250 -12.11 1.48 -1.04
N SER A 251 -11.56 1.11 -2.21
CA SER A 251 -11.37 2.00 -3.35
C SER A 251 -12.66 2.30 -4.14
N ASN A 252 -13.73 1.51 -3.94
CA ASN A 252 -14.99 1.61 -4.69
C ASN A 252 -15.61 3.01 -4.67
N LYS A 253 -15.58 3.68 -3.52
CA LYS A 253 -16.18 5.02 -3.37
C LYS A 253 -15.45 6.05 -4.22
N SER A 254 -14.13 6.02 -4.26
CA SER A 254 -13.30 6.89 -5.10
C SER A 254 -13.49 6.60 -6.58
N TYR A 255 -13.52 5.33 -6.98
CA TYR A 255 -13.79 4.92 -8.36
C TYR A 255 -15.14 5.44 -8.86
N ARG A 256 -16.22 5.28 -8.09
CA ARG A 256 -17.56 5.78 -8.46
C ARG A 256 -17.62 7.31 -8.60
N LYS A 257 -16.70 8.04 -7.99
CA LYS A 257 -16.54 9.49 -8.14
C LYS A 257 -15.67 9.87 -9.34
N GLY A 258 -15.20 8.91 -10.13
CA GLY A 258 -14.31 9.13 -11.26
C GLY A 258 -12.87 9.43 -10.88
N ILE A 259 -12.47 9.17 -9.63
CA ILE A 259 -11.10 9.38 -9.15
C ILE A 259 -10.30 8.13 -9.50
N GLY A 260 -9.18 8.31 -10.21
CA GLY A 260 -8.25 7.25 -10.58
C GLY A 260 -6.85 7.51 -10.07
N SER A 261 -6.04 6.46 -10.03
CA SER A 261 -4.62 6.53 -9.69
C SER A 261 -3.72 6.66 -10.91
N ILE A 262 -4.20 6.25 -12.08
CA ILE A 262 -3.49 6.33 -13.37
C ILE A 262 -4.42 6.87 -14.45
N ALA A 263 -3.86 7.61 -15.41
CA ALA A 263 -4.60 8.09 -16.57
C ALA A 263 -3.99 7.56 -17.88
N HIS A 264 -4.83 7.01 -18.75
CA HIS A 264 -4.44 6.52 -20.06
C HIS A 264 -5.47 6.92 -21.13
N ARG A 265 -5.03 7.60 -22.20
CA ARG A 265 -5.89 8.07 -23.31
C ARG A 265 -7.14 8.80 -22.84
N ASP A 266 -6.95 9.79 -21.96
CA ASP A 266 -7.99 10.64 -21.35
C ASP A 266 -9.04 9.87 -20.52
N LYS A 267 -8.73 8.62 -20.14
CA LYS A 267 -9.53 7.82 -19.21
C LYS A 267 -8.76 7.60 -17.91
N TRP A 268 -9.43 7.87 -16.81
CA TRP A 268 -8.92 7.57 -15.47
C TRP A 268 -9.23 6.11 -15.10
N HIS A 269 -8.25 5.45 -14.53
CA HIS A 269 -8.36 4.10 -13.97
C HIS A 269 -7.90 4.11 -12.52
N LEU A 270 -8.54 3.30 -11.69
CA LEU A 270 -8.13 3.08 -10.31
C LEU A 270 -7.54 1.68 -10.19
N PHE A 271 -6.30 1.52 -10.66
CA PHE A 271 -5.58 0.25 -10.64
C PHE A 271 -4.93 -0.03 -9.30
N ASP A 272 -4.53 1.04 -8.60
CA ASP A 272 -3.97 0.98 -7.25
C ASP A 272 -5.11 0.95 -6.25
N GLN A 273 -5.29 -0.19 -5.57
CA GLN A 273 -6.44 -0.42 -4.70
C GLN A 273 -6.02 -0.99 -3.36
N ILE A 274 -6.88 -0.80 -2.37
CA ILE A 274 -6.78 -1.45 -1.06
C ILE A 274 -8.09 -2.19 -0.80
N ILE A 275 -7.95 -3.50 -0.57
CA ILE A 275 -9.05 -4.44 -0.34
C ILE A 275 -8.78 -5.11 1.01
N GLY A 276 -9.79 -5.40 1.79
CA GLY A 276 -9.59 -6.04 3.08
C GLY A 276 -10.75 -6.90 3.56
N THR A 277 -10.54 -7.61 4.65
CA THR A 277 -11.55 -8.41 5.33
C THR A 277 -12.55 -7.53 6.07
N LYS A 278 -13.76 -8.07 6.33
CA LYS A 278 -14.81 -7.38 7.09
C LYS A 278 -14.37 -7.04 8.51
N SER A 279 -13.49 -7.86 9.08
CA SER A 279 -12.90 -7.63 10.42
C SER A 279 -12.25 -6.25 10.59
N LEU A 280 -11.84 -5.62 9.48
CA LEU A 280 -11.37 -4.23 9.46
C LEU A 280 -12.49 -3.18 9.63
N ILE A 281 -13.76 -3.59 9.66
CA ILE A 281 -14.91 -2.70 9.85
C ILE A 281 -15.66 -3.04 11.14
N ASP A 282 -15.91 -4.32 11.38
CA ASP A 282 -16.85 -4.79 12.40
C ASP A 282 -16.19 -5.35 13.67
N GLN A 283 -14.87 -5.59 13.65
CA GLN A 283 -14.13 -6.04 14.83
C GLN A 283 -13.40 -4.89 15.53
N PRO A 284 -13.26 -4.93 16.88
CA PRO A 284 -12.47 -3.95 17.62
C PRO A 284 -10.99 -3.99 17.22
N GLY A 285 -10.20 -3.03 17.69
CA GLY A 285 -8.80 -2.83 17.33
C GLY A 285 -8.66 -1.92 16.10
N LEU A 286 -7.75 -2.22 15.18
CA LEU A 286 -7.56 -1.44 13.96
C LEU A 286 -8.75 -1.57 13.01
N GLN A 287 -9.41 -0.45 12.71
CA GLN A 287 -10.54 -0.34 11.80
C GLN A 287 -10.27 0.62 10.66
N ALA A 288 -10.73 0.27 9.45
CA ALA A 288 -10.65 1.13 8.28
C ALA A 288 -11.63 2.30 8.37
N GLN A 289 -11.17 3.52 8.10
CA GLN A 289 -11.96 4.75 8.15
C GLN A 289 -12.21 5.35 6.77
N SER A 290 -11.16 5.68 6.06
CA SER A 290 -11.27 6.35 4.77
C SER A 290 -10.19 5.88 3.80
N PHE A 291 -10.56 5.78 2.52
CA PHE A 291 -9.64 5.54 1.41
C PHE A 291 -9.55 6.79 0.54
N GLY A 292 -8.34 7.14 0.14
CA GLY A 292 -8.07 8.25 -0.76
C GLY A 292 -6.98 7.95 -1.78
N VAL A 293 -7.10 8.58 -2.95
CA VAL A 293 -6.00 8.71 -3.91
C VAL A 293 -5.29 10.03 -3.62
N TYR A 294 -4.01 9.98 -3.33
CA TYR A 294 -3.22 11.17 -2.99
C TYR A 294 -2.79 11.90 -4.24
N THR A 295 -3.54 12.95 -4.61
CA THR A 295 -3.41 13.69 -5.87
C THR A 295 -2.92 15.13 -5.68
N SER A 296 -1.93 15.36 -4.84
CA SER A 296 -1.39 16.69 -4.58
C SER A 296 -0.88 17.35 -5.87
N ARG A 297 -0.99 18.69 -5.99
CA ARG A 297 -0.66 19.45 -7.22
C ARG A 297 0.75 19.20 -7.73
N TYR A 298 1.71 19.01 -6.84
CA TYR A 298 3.10 18.78 -7.24
C TYR A 298 3.32 17.44 -7.93
N LEU A 299 2.43 16.45 -7.68
CA LEU A 299 2.44 15.16 -8.36
C LEU A 299 1.85 15.19 -9.76
N GLN A 300 1.28 16.31 -10.17
CA GLN A 300 0.55 16.42 -11.42
C GLN A 300 1.38 17.11 -12.49
N THR A 301 1.24 16.65 -13.72
CA THR A 301 1.72 17.37 -14.90
C THR A 301 1.05 18.74 -14.95
N SER A 302 1.85 19.80 -14.92
CA SER A 302 1.35 21.18 -14.73
C SER A 302 0.83 21.83 -16.01
N ARG A 303 1.28 21.39 -17.20
CA ARG A 303 1.02 22.02 -18.51
C ARG A 303 0.76 21.00 -19.61
N GLY A 304 0.21 21.49 -20.72
CA GLY A 304 0.01 20.72 -21.96
C GLY A 304 -1.18 19.77 -21.91
N ARG A 305 -1.23 18.86 -22.90
CA ARG A 305 -2.34 17.91 -23.10
C ARG A 305 -2.60 17.01 -21.88
N TYR A 306 -1.55 16.64 -21.16
CA TYR A 306 -1.63 15.74 -20.01
C TYR A 306 -1.71 16.47 -18.67
N ARG A 307 -2.14 17.75 -18.67
CA ARG A 307 -2.32 18.52 -17.44
C ARG A 307 -3.25 17.76 -16.48
N GLY A 308 -2.81 17.62 -15.22
CA GLY A 308 -3.54 16.89 -14.17
C GLY A 308 -3.21 15.42 -14.07
N TYR A 309 -2.58 14.83 -15.10
CA TYR A 309 -2.08 13.44 -15.03
C TYR A 309 -0.92 13.32 -14.05
N PRO A 310 -0.65 12.13 -13.50
CA PRO A 310 0.56 11.90 -12.72
C PRO A 310 1.80 12.38 -13.49
N PHE A 311 2.67 13.11 -12.80
CA PHE A 311 3.90 13.60 -13.40
C PHE A 311 4.96 12.49 -13.37
N ARG A 312 5.02 11.77 -14.48
CA ARG A 312 5.82 10.56 -14.67
C ARG A 312 7.30 10.82 -14.91
N THR A 313 8.10 9.78 -14.75
CA THR A 313 9.54 9.81 -15.02
C THR A 313 9.86 9.98 -16.51
N TYR A 314 9.07 9.33 -17.38
CA TYR A 314 9.23 9.40 -18.84
C TYR A 314 7.89 9.57 -19.55
N ALA A 315 7.86 10.37 -20.59
CA ALA A 315 6.81 10.41 -21.61
C ALA A 315 7.34 9.80 -22.90
N GLY A 316 6.98 8.53 -23.16
CA GLY A 316 7.67 7.73 -24.18
C GLY A 316 9.15 7.55 -23.83
N LEU A 317 10.06 8.04 -24.68
CA LEU A 317 11.50 8.02 -24.42
C LEU A 317 12.04 9.33 -23.82
N GLN A 318 11.20 10.35 -23.74
CA GLN A 318 11.61 11.64 -23.22
C GLN A 318 11.58 11.66 -21.70
N TYR A 319 12.74 11.88 -21.09
CA TYR A 319 12.87 12.05 -19.64
C TYR A 319 12.16 13.33 -19.18
N GLN A 320 11.28 13.18 -18.19
CA GLN A 320 10.50 14.26 -17.60
C GLN A 320 10.98 14.62 -16.19
N GLY A 321 11.61 13.69 -15.51
CA GLY A 321 12.09 13.87 -14.13
C GLY A 321 10.96 13.96 -13.09
N GLY A 322 9.83 13.33 -13.37
CA GLY A 322 8.68 13.31 -12.48
C GLY A 322 8.79 12.26 -11.37
N TYR A 323 7.64 12.02 -10.72
CA TYR A 323 7.54 11.16 -9.55
C TYR A 323 7.17 9.70 -9.92
N SER A 324 6.00 9.51 -10.52
CA SER A 324 5.48 8.24 -11.01
C SER A 324 4.34 8.50 -12.00
N ASP A 325 4.01 7.50 -12.83
CA ASP A 325 2.81 7.52 -13.67
C ASP A 325 1.55 7.05 -12.92
N HIS A 326 1.70 6.74 -11.63
CA HIS A 326 0.61 6.47 -10.70
C HIS A 326 0.58 7.51 -9.56
N PHE A 327 -0.60 7.77 -9.03
CA PHE A 327 -0.77 8.44 -7.74
C PHE A 327 -0.80 7.40 -6.62
N PRO A 328 -0.19 7.70 -5.45
CA PRO A 328 -0.31 6.84 -4.28
C PRO A 328 -1.75 6.71 -3.80
N VAL A 329 -2.07 5.59 -3.18
CA VAL A 329 -3.34 5.38 -2.49
C VAL A 329 -3.11 5.15 -1.00
N VAL A 330 -4.03 5.64 -0.18
CA VAL A 330 -3.93 5.61 1.28
C VAL A 330 -5.23 5.12 1.88
N LEU A 331 -5.14 4.27 2.89
CA LEU A 331 -6.23 3.86 3.77
C LEU A 331 -5.91 4.35 5.19
N GLU A 332 -6.74 5.24 5.70
CA GLU A 332 -6.67 5.65 7.10
C GLU A 332 -7.32 4.60 7.98
N LEU A 333 -6.67 4.33 9.10
CA LEU A 333 -7.09 3.38 10.12
C LEU A 333 -7.27 4.13 11.44
N ILE A 334 -8.19 3.63 12.26
CA ILE A 334 -8.38 4.10 13.64
C ILE A 334 -8.26 2.90 14.57
N PHE A 335 -7.62 3.09 15.71
CA PHE A 335 -7.56 2.06 16.74
C PHE A 335 -8.68 2.26 17.75
N LYS A 336 -9.57 1.26 17.86
CA LYS A 336 -10.66 1.20 18.84
C LYS A 336 -10.43 0.01 19.77
N PRO A 337 -9.91 0.24 20.99
CA PRO A 337 -9.69 -0.85 21.93
C PRO A 337 -11.00 -1.55 22.31
N THR A 338 -10.92 -2.83 22.69
CA THR A 338 -12.04 -3.54 23.30
C THR A 338 -12.33 -2.93 24.67
N GLU A 339 -13.60 -2.80 25.07
CA GLU A 339 -14.02 -2.25 26.39
C GLU A 339 -13.35 -2.97 27.58
N THR A 340 -12.91 -4.23 27.41
CA THR A 340 -12.19 -4.99 28.43
C THR A 340 -10.75 -4.51 28.69
N MET A 341 -10.14 -3.75 27.79
CA MET A 341 -8.79 -3.20 28.00
C MET A 341 -8.79 -1.93 28.88
N GLU A 342 -9.93 -1.28 29.10
CA GLU A 342 -10.03 -0.07 29.94
C GLU A 342 -9.95 -0.37 31.45
N TYR A 343 -10.20 -1.60 31.89
CA TYR A 343 -10.20 -1.98 33.30
C TYR A 343 -8.89 -2.55 33.83
N GLY A 344 -7.87 -2.68 33.03
CA GLY A 344 -6.57 -3.26 33.40
C GLY A 344 -5.52 -2.29 33.92
N LEU A 345 -5.82 -1.00 33.98
CA LEU A 345 -4.92 0.05 34.46
C LEU A 345 -5.52 0.81 35.68
N LYS A 346 -5.84 0.06 36.72
CA LYS A 346 -6.09 0.65 38.06
C LYS A 346 -5.13 0.11 39.09
#